data_3b7cd8b6ac0844069ca7a2d70f50dbc4
#
_entry.id   3b7cd8b6ac0844069ca7a2d70f50dbc4
#
_cell.length_a   1.000
_cell.length_b   1.000
_cell.length_c   1.000
_cell.angle_alpha   90.00
_cell.angle_beta   90.00
_cell.angle_gamma   90.00
#
_symmetry.space_group_name_H-M   'P 1'
#
loop_
_entity.id
_entity.type
_entity.pdbx_description
1 polymer ?
#
loop_
_entity_poly.entity_id
_entity_poly.type
_entity_poly.pdbx_seq_one_letter_code
_entity_poly.pdbx_strand_id
1 'polypeptide(L)'
;FFFANEIFVYLLGAFDNMMAPVVWDQESQLHTATKKTIERMKTFFFEERIGILFPSGRLSKFTLFGLKERAWQKTPLGIAERHDCLLVPAYIVGRNSWFFYFASVVNKQLRDISQLNELLNKKNKKMKIIIGKPISRDQLPKNDGDAIKQLKKLSDSLKDNF
;
A
#
# COMPACT_ATOMS: atom_id res chain seq x y z
N PHE A 1 9.07 5.32 -5.48
CA PHE A 1 9.07 3.85 -5.56
C PHE A 1 7.86 3.26 -4.83
N PHE A 2 7.53 2.01 -5.12
CA PHE A 2 6.36 1.34 -4.56
C PHE A 2 6.79 0.14 -3.74
N PHE A 3 6.16 -0.04 -2.57
CA PHE A 3 6.21 -1.31 -1.86
C PHE A 3 5.18 -2.26 -2.48
N ALA A 4 5.63 -3.27 -3.18
CA ALA A 4 4.78 -4.18 -3.91
C ALA A 4 5.04 -5.65 -3.52
N ASN A 5 4.01 -6.49 -3.65
CA ASN A 5 4.20 -7.93 -3.52
C ASN A 5 5.17 -8.41 -4.60
N GLU A 6 6.05 -9.34 -4.26
CA GLU A 6 7.06 -9.92 -5.16
C GLU A 6 6.47 -10.40 -6.49
N ILE A 7 5.25 -10.93 -6.49
CA ILE A 7 4.57 -11.37 -7.72
C ILE A 7 4.41 -10.23 -8.74
N PHE A 8 4.21 -8.98 -8.28
CA PHE A 8 4.10 -7.83 -9.18
C PHE A 8 5.45 -7.45 -9.80
N VAL A 9 6.56 -7.72 -9.11
CA VAL A 9 7.91 -7.48 -9.64
C VAL A 9 8.14 -8.41 -10.83
N TYR A 10 7.72 -9.67 -10.75
CA TYR A 10 7.80 -10.61 -11.88
C TYR A 10 6.87 -10.25 -13.03
N LEU A 11 5.62 -9.90 -12.73
CA LEU A 11 4.62 -9.58 -13.75
C LEU A 11 4.89 -8.24 -14.45
N LEU A 12 5.49 -7.30 -13.76
CA LEU A 12 5.71 -5.94 -14.23
C LEU A 12 7.21 -5.62 -14.26
N GLY A 13 8.01 -6.49 -14.84
CA GLY A 13 9.48 -6.36 -14.88
C GLY A 13 10.01 -5.01 -15.39
N ALA A 14 9.24 -4.33 -16.26
CA ALA A 14 9.56 -2.98 -16.71
C ALA A 14 9.59 -1.94 -15.55
N PHE A 15 8.95 -2.24 -14.42
CA PHE A 15 8.90 -1.37 -13.24
C PHE A 15 9.82 -1.85 -12.10
N ASP A 16 10.68 -2.85 -12.33
CA ASP A 16 11.56 -3.40 -11.28
C ASP A 16 12.38 -2.30 -10.59
N ASN A 17 12.86 -1.32 -11.34
CA ASN A 17 13.61 -0.16 -10.81
C ASN A 17 12.78 0.78 -9.92
N MET A 18 11.48 0.59 -9.86
CA MET A 18 10.55 1.41 -9.07
C MET A 18 9.91 0.63 -7.92
N MET A 19 10.23 -0.66 -7.76
CA MET A 19 9.57 -1.51 -6.79
C MET A 19 10.54 -1.99 -5.71
N ALA A 20 10.10 -1.88 -4.44
CA ALA A 20 10.68 -2.59 -3.31
C ALA A 20 9.83 -3.84 -3.05
N PRO A 21 10.33 -5.06 -3.32
CA PRO A 21 9.56 -6.29 -3.17
C PRO A 21 9.26 -6.56 -1.69
N VAL A 22 8.01 -6.92 -1.39
CA VAL A 22 7.59 -7.34 -0.05
C VAL A 22 7.03 -8.75 -0.13
N VAL A 23 7.58 -9.66 0.65
CA VAL A 23 7.09 -11.04 0.75
C VAL A 23 6.10 -11.14 1.91
N TRP A 24 4.92 -11.68 1.63
CA TRP A 24 3.81 -11.75 2.58
C TRP A 24 3.58 -13.16 3.15
N ASP A 25 4.28 -14.16 2.62
CA ASP A 25 4.02 -15.55 2.98
C ASP A 25 5.31 -16.38 3.02
N GLN A 26 5.45 -17.21 4.06
CA GLN A 26 6.45 -18.24 4.36
C GLN A 26 7.71 -17.80 5.12
N GLU A 27 7.84 -18.38 6.31
CA GLU A 27 8.91 -18.12 7.29
C GLU A 27 10.34 -18.37 6.76
N SER A 28 10.56 -19.27 5.82
CA SER A 28 11.89 -19.64 5.34
C SER A 28 12.50 -18.70 4.30
N GLN A 29 11.68 -17.98 3.54
CA GLN A 29 12.14 -17.00 2.52
C GLN A 29 12.18 -15.56 3.06
N LEU A 30 11.64 -15.35 4.26
CA LEU A 30 11.47 -14.04 4.87
C LEU A 30 12.79 -13.29 5.03
N HIS A 31 13.86 -13.97 5.44
CA HIS A 31 15.14 -13.32 5.72
C HIS A 31 15.82 -12.76 4.46
N THR A 32 15.88 -13.52 3.37
CA THR A 32 16.57 -13.11 2.14
C THR A 32 15.78 -12.02 1.41
N ALA A 33 14.47 -12.18 1.29
CA ALA A 33 13.59 -11.20 0.67
C ALA A 33 13.54 -9.89 1.46
N THR A 34 13.51 -9.98 2.80
CA THR A 34 13.55 -8.80 3.67
C THR A 34 14.88 -8.04 3.52
N LYS A 35 16.01 -8.75 3.43
CA LYS A 35 17.32 -8.13 3.20
C LYS A 35 17.35 -7.35 1.88
N LYS A 36 16.93 -7.97 0.78
CA LYS A 36 16.84 -7.33 -0.54
C LYS A 36 15.91 -6.10 -0.53
N THR A 37 14.78 -6.19 0.16
CA THR A 37 13.85 -5.07 0.33
C THR A 37 14.52 -3.91 1.07
N ILE A 38 15.21 -4.20 2.17
CA ILE A 38 15.90 -3.19 2.98
C ILE A 38 17.02 -2.52 2.19
N GLU A 39 17.80 -3.28 1.43
CA GLU A 39 18.88 -2.74 0.58
C GLU A 39 18.31 -1.82 -0.51
N ARG A 40 17.27 -2.23 -1.21
CA ARG A 40 16.59 -1.37 -2.19
C ARG A 40 15.98 -0.11 -1.55
N MET A 41 15.36 -0.24 -0.40
CA MET A 41 14.85 0.92 0.34
C MET A 41 15.95 1.92 0.66
N LYS A 42 17.10 1.47 1.18
CA LYS A 42 18.22 2.35 1.48
C LYS A 42 18.68 3.13 0.24
N THR A 43 18.80 2.45 -0.90
CA THR A 43 19.16 3.10 -2.17
C THR A 43 18.12 4.15 -2.56
N PHE A 44 16.83 3.82 -2.52
CA PHE A 44 15.76 4.75 -2.88
C PHE A 44 15.69 5.97 -1.97
N PHE A 45 15.88 5.79 -0.66
CA PHE A 45 15.93 6.92 0.28
C PHE A 45 17.20 7.75 0.12
N PHE A 46 18.34 7.13 -0.18
CA PHE A 46 19.59 7.84 -0.49
C PHE A 46 19.44 8.70 -1.75
N GLU A 47 18.67 8.24 -2.73
CA GLU A 47 18.35 8.97 -3.97
C GLU A 47 17.17 9.95 -3.79
N GLU A 48 16.72 10.21 -2.56
CA GLU A 48 15.61 11.12 -2.22
C GLU A 48 14.29 10.81 -2.97
N ARG A 49 14.06 9.55 -3.30
CA ARG A 49 12.84 9.14 -4.02
C ARG A 49 11.62 9.09 -3.10
N ILE A 50 10.48 9.52 -3.63
CA ILE A 50 9.19 9.38 -2.95
C ILE A 50 8.79 7.91 -2.87
N GLY A 51 8.55 7.42 -1.66
CA GLY A 51 8.04 6.07 -1.40
C GLY A 51 6.51 6.05 -1.32
N ILE A 52 5.86 5.12 -2.03
CA ILE A 52 4.42 4.90 -1.96
C ILE A 52 4.16 3.58 -1.26
N LEU A 53 3.42 3.63 -0.16
CA LEU A 53 3.09 2.48 0.68
C LEU A 53 1.58 2.37 0.88
N PHE A 54 1.06 1.16 0.79
CA PHE A 54 -0.31 0.81 1.17
C PHE A 54 -0.30 0.15 2.55
N PRO A 55 -0.61 0.88 3.64
CA PRO A 55 -0.33 0.40 5.00
C PRO A 55 -1.14 -0.81 5.43
N SER A 56 -2.30 -1.07 4.83
CA SER A 56 -3.08 -2.28 5.09
C SER A 56 -2.40 -3.55 4.56
N GLY A 57 -1.48 -3.40 3.60
CA GLY A 57 -0.73 -4.47 2.97
C GLY A 57 -1.58 -5.50 2.22
N ARG A 58 -2.87 -5.39 2.27
CA ARG A 58 -3.83 -6.32 1.64
C ARG A 58 -5.03 -5.56 1.10
N LEU A 59 -5.66 -6.15 0.09
CA LEU A 59 -6.87 -5.60 -0.50
C LEU A 59 -8.03 -5.60 0.50
N SER A 60 -8.89 -4.60 0.39
CA SER A 60 -10.13 -4.51 1.15
C SER A 60 -11.01 -5.75 0.92
N LYS A 61 -11.66 -6.21 1.97
CA LYS A 61 -12.60 -7.33 1.89
C LYS A 61 -14.01 -6.81 1.65
N PHE A 62 -14.76 -7.50 0.81
CA PHE A 62 -16.20 -7.30 0.73
C PHE A 62 -16.86 -8.03 1.91
N THR A 63 -17.75 -7.33 2.61
CA THR A 63 -18.54 -7.86 3.71
C THR A 63 -20.01 -7.54 3.46
N LEU A 64 -20.92 -8.13 4.23
CA LEU A 64 -22.36 -7.83 4.17
C LEU A 64 -22.66 -6.33 4.39
N PHE A 65 -21.77 -5.61 5.09
CA PHE A 65 -21.89 -4.17 5.36
C PHE A 65 -21.05 -3.29 4.39
N GLY A 66 -20.57 -3.87 3.28
CA GLY A 66 -19.77 -3.15 2.28
C GLY A 66 -18.28 -3.48 2.31
N LEU A 67 -17.49 -2.62 1.72
CA LEU A 67 -16.03 -2.78 1.68
C LEU A 67 -15.42 -2.42 3.03
N LYS A 68 -14.73 -3.39 3.63
CA LYS A 68 -13.97 -3.19 4.87
C LYS A 68 -12.47 -3.24 4.58
N GLU A 69 -11.81 -2.13 4.80
CA GLU A 69 -10.36 -2.07 4.77
C GLU A 69 -9.77 -2.79 6.00
N ARG A 70 -8.60 -3.41 5.81
CA ARG A 70 -7.88 -4.03 6.93
C ARG A 70 -7.20 -2.98 7.79
N ALA A 71 -6.89 -3.35 9.02
CA ALA A 71 -6.12 -2.49 9.91
C ALA A 71 -4.76 -2.13 9.25
N TRP A 72 -4.39 -0.88 9.38
CA TRP A 72 -3.10 -0.40 8.92
C TRP A 72 -1.97 -0.94 9.80
N GLN A 73 -0.87 -1.31 9.17
CA GLN A 73 0.34 -1.76 9.83
C GLN A 73 1.19 -0.57 10.28
N LYS A 74 2.06 -0.78 11.27
CA LYS A 74 2.95 0.26 11.80
C LYS A 74 4.14 0.59 10.88
N THR A 75 4.31 -0.14 9.80
CA THR A 75 5.44 -0.01 8.85
C THR A 75 5.72 1.44 8.42
N PRO A 76 4.72 2.30 8.09
CA PRO A 76 4.99 3.69 7.73
C PRO A 76 5.71 4.47 8.83
N LEU A 77 5.33 4.23 10.10
CA LEU A 77 5.93 4.92 11.24
C LEU A 77 7.41 4.53 11.40
N GLY A 78 7.70 3.23 11.36
CA GLY A 78 9.07 2.74 11.47
C GLY A 78 9.97 3.19 10.31
N ILE A 79 9.41 3.38 9.11
CA ILE A 79 10.13 3.95 7.97
C ILE A 79 10.42 5.44 8.23
N ALA A 80 9.41 6.21 8.66
CA ALA A 80 9.55 7.63 8.95
C ALA A 80 10.61 7.89 10.02
N GLU A 81 10.60 7.12 11.12
CA GLU A 81 11.61 7.22 12.17
C GLU A 81 13.02 6.86 11.72
N ARG A 82 13.16 5.79 10.94
CA ARG A 82 14.48 5.29 10.52
C ARG A 82 15.17 6.17 9.47
N HIS A 83 14.39 6.79 8.61
CA HIS A 83 14.88 7.55 7.45
C HIS A 83 14.61 9.05 7.57
N ASP A 84 14.13 9.50 8.72
CA ASP A 84 13.78 10.92 8.99
C ASP A 84 12.95 11.54 7.84
N CYS A 85 11.93 10.80 7.39
CA CYS A 85 11.10 11.23 6.27
C CYS A 85 9.68 11.61 6.70
N LEU A 86 9.08 12.51 5.95
CA LEU A 86 7.70 12.94 6.17
C LEU A 86 6.71 11.90 5.67
N LEU A 87 5.61 11.76 6.39
CA LEU A 87 4.45 10.96 6.00
C LEU A 87 3.42 11.86 5.31
N VAL A 88 3.03 11.49 4.10
CA VAL A 88 2.02 12.23 3.35
C VAL A 88 0.79 11.33 3.17
N PRO A 89 -0.31 11.58 3.92
CA PRO A 89 -1.54 10.82 3.74
C PRO A 89 -2.11 11.10 2.35
N ALA A 90 -2.57 10.05 1.67
CA ALA A 90 -3.20 10.16 0.37
C ALA A 90 -4.46 9.31 0.31
N TYR A 91 -5.44 9.77 -0.45
CA TYR A 91 -6.69 9.05 -0.70
C TYR A 91 -6.88 8.83 -2.19
N ILE A 92 -7.10 7.58 -2.59
CA ILE A 92 -7.34 7.20 -3.99
C ILE A 92 -8.84 7.04 -4.20
N VAL A 93 -9.40 7.87 -5.06
CA VAL A 93 -10.82 7.81 -5.44
C VAL A 93 -10.99 6.76 -6.52
N GLY A 94 -11.55 5.62 -6.14
CA GLY A 94 -11.83 4.55 -7.08
C GLY A 94 -12.32 3.28 -6.40
N ARG A 95 -12.97 2.44 -7.18
CA ARG A 95 -13.42 1.12 -6.76
C ARG A 95 -13.04 0.09 -7.83
N ASN A 96 -12.86 -1.12 -7.41
CA ASN A 96 -12.74 -2.23 -8.33
C ASN A 96 -14.12 -2.61 -8.86
N SER A 97 -14.17 -3.43 -9.92
CA SER A 97 -15.42 -3.90 -10.50
C SER A 97 -16.18 -4.81 -9.52
N TRP A 98 -17.46 -4.92 -9.72
CA TRP A 98 -18.29 -5.87 -8.98
C TRP A 98 -17.77 -7.31 -9.12
N PHE A 99 -17.31 -7.66 -10.30
CA PHE A 99 -16.75 -8.98 -10.59
C PHE A 99 -15.53 -9.29 -9.71
N PHE A 100 -14.64 -8.31 -9.50
CA PHE A 100 -13.49 -8.47 -8.61
C PHE A 100 -13.91 -8.79 -7.17
N TYR A 101 -14.91 -8.08 -6.66
CA TYR A 101 -15.40 -8.32 -5.30
C TYR A 101 -16.10 -9.67 -5.16
N PHE A 102 -16.88 -10.07 -6.15
CA PHE A 102 -17.51 -11.38 -6.21
C PHE A 102 -16.46 -12.51 -6.24
N ALA A 103 -15.49 -12.43 -7.15
CA ALA A 103 -14.38 -13.39 -7.22
C ALA A 103 -13.60 -13.49 -5.90
N SER A 104 -13.44 -12.37 -5.19
CA SER A 104 -12.76 -12.32 -3.89
C SER A 104 -13.48 -13.08 -2.78
N VAL A 105 -14.79 -13.26 -2.88
CA VAL A 105 -15.62 -14.01 -1.93
C VAL A 105 -15.60 -15.51 -2.25
N VAL A 106 -15.62 -15.83 -3.54
CA VAL A 106 -15.75 -17.23 -4.00
C VAL A 106 -14.44 -18.00 -3.83
N ASN A 107 -13.32 -17.48 -4.31
CA ASN A 107 -12.03 -18.18 -4.28
C ASN A 107 -10.84 -17.20 -4.33
N LYS A 108 -9.78 -17.54 -3.55
CA LYS A 108 -8.52 -16.78 -3.53
C LYS A 108 -7.86 -16.74 -4.92
N GLN A 109 -7.83 -17.85 -5.64
CA GLN A 109 -7.23 -17.94 -6.98
C GLN A 109 -7.98 -17.10 -8.01
N LEU A 110 -9.32 -17.13 -7.99
CA LEU A 110 -10.15 -16.28 -8.85
C LEU A 110 -9.94 -14.79 -8.55
N ARG A 111 -9.77 -14.43 -7.29
CA ARG A 111 -9.41 -13.05 -6.91
C ARG A 111 -8.06 -12.64 -7.51
N ASP A 112 -7.06 -13.50 -7.43
CA ASP A 112 -5.71 -13.18 -7.89
C ASP A 112 -5.67 -13.01 -9.43
N ILE A 113 -6.41 -13.84 -10.17
CA ILE A 113 -6.62 -13.69 -11.62
C ILE A 113 -7.42 -12.40 -11.92
N SER A 114 -8.44 -12.11 -11.13
CA SER A 114 -9.28 -10.91 -11.33
C SER A 114 -8.53 -9.59 -11.10
N GLN A 115 -7.40 -9.61 -10.37
CA GLN A 115 -6.54 -8.42 -10.22
C GLN A 115 -5.94 -7.96 -11.55
N LEU A 116 -5.48 -8.90 -12.38
CA LEU A 116 -4.96 -8.59 -13.72
C LEU A 116 -6.07 -8.01 -14.61
N ASN A 117 -7.26 -8.59 -14.52
CA ASN A 117 -8.41 -8.10 -15.26
C ASN A 117 -8.82 -6.69 -14.82
N GLU A 118 -8.74 -6.38 -13.51
CA GLU A 118 -8.97 -5.03 -13.00
C GLU A 118 -7.94 -4.02 -13.52
N LEU A 119 -6.69 -4.40 -13.65
CA LEU A 119 -5.66 -3.55 -14.22
C LEU A 119 -6.01 -3.17 -15.67
N LEU A 120 -6.43 -4.16 -16.47
CA LEU A 120 -6.85 -3.94 -17.85
C LEU A 120 -8.13 -3.10 -17.94
N ASN A 121 -9.10 -3.34 -17.08
CA ASN A 121 -10.34 -2.57 -16.99
C ASN A 121 -10.14 -1.10 -16.64
N LYS A 122 -9.01 -0.76 -16.01
CA LYS A 122 -8.65 0.61 -15.66
C LYS A 122 -7.83 1.34 -16.72
N LYS A 123 -7.46 0.64 -17.80
CA LYS A 123 -6.79 1.25 -18.95
C LYS A 123 -7.63 2.42 -19.47
N ASN A 124 -6.98 3.55 -19.71
CA ASN A 124 -7.60 4.79 -20.19
C ASN A 124 -8.66 5.43 -19.27
N LYS A 125 -8.79 4.96 -18.02
CA LYS A 125 -9.65 5.62 -17.03
C LYS A 125 -8.84 6.61 -16.20
N LYS A 126 -9.40 7.78 -15.97
CA LYS A 126 -8.81 8.76 -15.06
C LYS A 126 -8.94 8.27 -13.63
N MET A 127 -7.84 8.31 -12.89
CA MET A 127 -7.81 8.02 -11.46
C MET A 127 -7.54 9.34 -10.72
N LYS A 128 -8.34 9.65 -9.70
CA LYS A 128 -8.14 10.82 -8.87
C LYS A 128 -7.44 10.40 -7.58
N ILE A 129 -6.37 11.10 -7.24
CA ILE A 129 -5.64 10.94 -5.99
C ILE A 129 -5.68 12.28 -5.27
N ILE A 130 -6.09 12.28 -4.01
CA ILE A 130 -6.12 13.45 -3.15
C ILE A 130 -4.94 13.31 -2.18
N ILE A 131 -4.07 14.31 -2.17
CA ILE A 131 -2.83 14.32 -1.37
C ILE A 131 -3.05 15.28 -0.22
N GLY A 132 -2.79 14.81 1.00
CA GLY A 132 -2.86 15.60 2.22
C GLY A 132 -1.58 16.37 2.52
N LYS A 133 -1.56 17.04 3.66
CA LYS A 133 -0.37 17.78 4.13
C LYS A 133 0.68 16.80 4.66
N PRO A 134 1.98 17.08 4.43
CA PRO A 134 3.06 16.32 5.05
C PRO A 134 3.01 16.41 6.58
N ILE A 135 3.33 15.31 7.24
CA ILE A 135 3.32 15.16 8.70
C ILE A 135 4.62 14.50 9.11
N SER A 136 5.33 15.08 10.08
CA SER A 136 6.48 14.44 10.69
C SER A 136 6.06 13.44 11.78
N ARG A 137 6.94 12.52 12.13
CA ARG A 137 6.64 11.47 13.14
C ARG A 137 6.35 12.07 14.53
N ASP A 138 7.01 13.14 14.90
CA ASP A 138 6.84 13.86 16.16
C ASP A 138 5.49 14.56 16.31
N GLN A 139 4.81 14.88 15.22
CA GLN A 139 3.46 15.43 15.20
C GLN A 139 2.37 14.37 15.45
N LEU A 140 2.73 13.09 15.45
CA LEU A 140 1.85 11.97 15.73
C LEU A 140 2.00 11.51 17.19
N PRO A 141 0.99 10.84 17.77
CA PRO A 141 1.09 10.27 19.10
C PRO A 141 2.32 9.36 19.27
N LYS A 142 2.91 9.37 20.48
CA LYS A 142 4.06 8.49 20.79
C LYS A 142 3.68 7.01 20.69
N ASN A 143 2.46 6.66 21.09
CA ASN A 143 1.96 5.29 20.93
C ASN A 143 1.68 4.99 19.46
N ASP A 144 2.37 4.00 18.91
CA ASP A 144 2.24 3.63 17.49
C ASP A 144 0.83 3.23 17.07
N GLY A 145 0.09 2.56 17.97
CA GLY A 145 -1.29 2.16 17.68
C GLY A 145 -2.21 3.36 17.46
N ASP A 146 -2.02 4.40 18.25
CA ASP A 146 -2.81 5.62 18.13
C ASP A 146 -2.31 6.52 16.99
N ALA A 147 -0.99 6.56 16.76
CA ALA A 147 -0.39 7.23 15.62
C ALA A 147 -0.92 6.69 14.29
N ILE A 148 -0.98 5.37 14.14
CA ILE A 148 -1.50 4.72 12.92
C ILE A 148 -3.00 4.96 12.74
N LYS A 149 -3.78 4.98 13.82
CA LYS A 149 -5.21 5.32 13.77
C LYS A 149 -5.41 6.78 13.33
N GLN A 150 -4.61 7.70 13.87
CA GLN A 150 -4.65 9.10 13.48
C GLN A 150 -4.25 9.29 12.01
N LEU A 151 -3.18 8.66 11.56
CA LEU A 151 -2.73 8.72 10.16
C LEU A 151 -3.81 8.19 9.21
N LYS A 152 -4.46 7.08 9.59
CA LYS A 152 -5.60 6.55 8.83
C LYS A 152 -6.77 7.53 8.79
N LYS A 153 -7.14 8.11 9.92
CA LYS A 153 -8.20 9.12 10.00
C LYS A 153 -7.93 10.33 9.11
N LEU A 154 -6.68 10.80 9.08
CA LEU A 154 -6.26 11.89 8.20
C LEU A 154 -6.38 11.51 6.72
N SER A 155 -6.00 10.28 6.35
CA SER A 155 -6.20 9.79 4.99
C SER A 155 -7.68 9.68 4.63
N ASP A 156 -8.50 9.13 5.52
CA ASP A 156 -9.93 8.96 5.30
C ASP A 156 -10.67 10.31 5.17
N SER A 157 -10.27 11.34 5.95
CA SER A 157 -10.87 12.68 5.90
C SER A 157 -10.60 13.41 4.59
N LEU A 158 -9.59 13.01 3.82
CA LEU A 158 -9.36 13.58 2.48
C LEU A 158 -10.50 13.27 1.51
N LYS A 159 -11.30 12.25 1.79
CA LYS A 159 -12.50 11.93 1.02
C LYS A 159 -13.53 13.06 1.05
N ASP A 160 -13.62 13.77 2.17
CA ASP A 160 -14.64 14.83 2.36
C ASP A 160 -14.27 16.12 1.62
N ASN A 161 -13.06 16.20 1.11
CA ASN A 161 -12.58 17.31 0.26
C ASN A 161 -12.91 17.10 -1.23
N PHE A 162 -13.90 16.25 -1.50
CA PHE A 162 -14.29 15.85 -2.87
C PHE A 162 -15.51 16.60 -3.38
#